data_afafe9d449db868d59c364ddc5052476
#
_entry.id   afafe9d449db868d59c364ddc5052476
#
_cell.length_a   1.000
_cell.length_b   1.000
_cell.length_c   1.000
_cell.angle_alpha   90.00
_cell.angle_beta   90.00
_cell.angle_gamma   90.00
#
_symmetry.space_group_name_H-M   'P 1'
#
loop_
_entity.id
_entity.type
_entity.pdbx_description
1 polymer ?
#
loop_
_entity_poly.entity_id
_entity_poly.type
_entity_poly.pdbx_seq_one_letter_code
_entity_poly.pdbx_strand_id
1 'polypeptide(L)'
;MQRRAGPPVASLVTVASLVALAAGLAAAAQRARSSPLTSRFARSAKIWRLSARNSTRFAVSKVRGFRSPEERRAELDEQFAIRTAEDVAKELGEMKGVLMKAGQLISFIFEALPDEAQAALATLQADAEPMAPTLAADVVKADLGRAPERVFLEWGDMPVAAASIGQVHRAITPDGRDVAVKIQYPGVREAIESDLDAAEVMYAMFSAMMLKGLDAKGLVDELRARMREELDYRLEARNIAEFEERFRGHPWVRIPKLVPEFSTEHLLTTEWIDGMSFDEFRTNESYATKQRAGEVIWRFAQNAIFRHGVFNGDPHPGNYKFHHDGSVSFLDYGLVKRWTRGEWDGLRPTMDAIIIDRDPDLLVTRMEASGFLRSGHGLDPALVYDYVSSPYTPYLSDEFTFTREWMRDTIGVIFDVQGPHGPVIEQLNMPPSFVILDRVVWGVSAILGKLEAKAPWRAMLLEYTGGGPPATDLGAAEAAWFATRPVH
;
A
#
# COMPACT_ATOMS: atom_id res chain seq x y z
N MET A 1 -12.35 2.77 -36.87
CA MET A 1 -11.21 2.08 -36.22
C MET A 1 -10.21 3.15 -35.76
N GLN A 2 -10.44 3.73 -34.57
CA GLN A 2 -9.47 4.59 -33.93
C GLN A 2 -8.42 3.69 -33.27
N ARG A 3 -7.17 3.79 -33.69
CA ARG A 3 -6.04 3.11 -33.05
C ARG A 3 -5.83 3.73 -31.66
N ARG A 4 -5.95 2.94 -30.62
CA ARG A 4 -5.65 3.33 -29.24
C ARG A 4 -4.15 3.62 -29.15
N ALA A 5 -3.79 4.82 -28.72
CA ALA A 5 -2.43 5.16 -28.30
C ALA A 5 -2.15 4.40 -27.00
N GLY A 6 -1.02 3.71 -26.92
CA GLY A 6 -0.51 3.14 -25.66
C GLY A 6 -0.18 4.25 -24.66
N PRO A 7 0.04 3.91 -23.37
CA PRO A 7 0.33 4.90 -22.34
C PRO A 7 1.54 5.76 -22.73
N PRO A 8 1.54 7.06 -22.41
CA PRO A 8 2.61 7.96 -22.80
C PRO A 8 3.95 7.47 -22.22
N VAL A 9 4.93 7.38 -23.07
CA VAL A 9 6.30 6.90 -22.84
C VAL A 9 6.97 7.60 -21.63
N ALA A 10 6.56 8.83 -21.32
CA ALA A 10 7.04 9.60 -20.17
C ALA A 10 6.66 8.98 -18.82
N SER A 11 5.47 8.39 -18.67
CA SER A 11 5.02 7.76 -17.43
C SER A 11 5.81 6.49 -17.10
N LEU A 12 6.13 5.67 -18.11
CA LEU A 12 6.97 4.47 -17.92
C LEU A 12 8.41 4.84 -17.50
N VAL A 13 8.95 5.95 -18.03
CA VAL A 13 10.29 6.44 -17.64
C VAL A 13 10.30 6.98 -16.22
N THR A 14 9.24 7.66 -15.80
CA THR A 14 9.10 8.16 -14.41
C THR A 14 8.96 7.01 -13.42
N VAL A 15 8.16 6.00 -13.75
CA VAL A 15 8.02 4.78 -12.94
C VAL A 15 9.33 4.00 -12.88
N ALA A 16 10.04 3.83 -13.98
CA ALA A 16 11.36 3.19 -14.00
C ALA A 16 12.41 3.98 -13.18
N SER A 17 12.32 5.31 -13.16
CA SER A 17 13.17 6.17 -12.34
C SER A 17 12.84 6.04 -10.85
N LEU A 18 11.57 5.93 -10.47
CA LEU A 18 11.13 5.69 -9.09
C LEU A 18 11.50 4.28 -8.62
N VAL A 19 11.40 3.27 -9.48
CA VAL A 19 11.87 1.91 -9.19
C VAL A 19 13.38 1.87 -9.03
N ALA A 20 14.13 2.59 -9.87
CA ALA A 20 15.58 2.74 -9.72
C ALA A 20 15.97 3.51 -8.44
N LEU A 21 15.16 4.49 -8.02
CA LEU A 21 15.32 5.22 -6.76
C LEU A 21 15.05 4.30 -5.56
N ALA A 22 13.98 3.53 -5.58
CA ALA A 22 13.65 2.53 -4.55
C ALA A 22 14.76 1.48 -4.45
N ALA A 23 15.30 1.01 -5.58
CA ALA A 23 16.43 0.09 -5.64
C ALA A 23 17.72 0.71 -5.07
N GLY A 24 17.94 1.99 -5.34
CA GLY A 24 19.07 2.76 -4.78
C GLY A 24 18.99 2.90 -3.26
N LEU A 25 17.81 3.24 -2.73
CA LEU A 25 17.54 3.32 -1.29
C LEU A 25 17.73 1.97 -0.60
N ALA A 26 17.24 0.94 -1.24
CA ALA A 26 17.36 -0.43 -0.79
C ALA A 26 18.81 -0.94 -0.71
N ALA A 27 19.59 -0.61 -1.71
CA ALA A 27 20.99 -0.98 -1.78
C ALA A 27 21.87 -0.25 -0.75
N ALA A 28 21.42 0.92 -0.28
CA ALA A 28 22.07 1.63 0.82
C ALA A 28 21.85 0.96 2.18
N ALA A 29 20.64 0.48 2.39
CA ALA A 29 20.25 -0.24 3.57
C ALA A 29 21.11 -1.51 3.80
N GLN A 30 21.51 -2.18 2.74
CA GLN A 30 22.40 -3.36 2.82
C GLN A 30 23.83 -3.04 3.29
N ARG A 31 24.28 -1.77 3.15
CA ARG A 31 25.65 -1.39 3.54
C ARG A 31 25.89 -1.37 5.04
N ALA A 32 24.85 -1.19 5.83
CA ALA A 32 24.94 -1.05 7.27
C ALA A 32 25.17 -2.39 8.02
N ARG A 33 24.84 -3.52 7.39
CA ARG A 33 24.73 -4.84 8.05
C ARG A 33 26.01 -5.62 8.30
N SER A 34 27.19 -5.16 7.89
CA SER A 34 28.42 -5.97 8.09
C SER A 34 29.67 -5.12 8.23
N SER A 35 30.26 -5.12 9.35
CA SER A 35 31.70 -4.90 9.50
C SER A 35 32.43 -6.23 9.23
N PRO A 36 33.50 -6.26 8.42
CA PRO A 36 34.63 -5.34 8.36
C PRO A 36 34.80 -4.64 6.99
N LEU A 37 35.71 -3.68 6.93
CA LEU A 37 35.94 -2.74 5.83
C LEU A 37 36.01 -3.34 4.41
N THR A 38 36.46 -4.57 4.24
CA THR A 38 36.58 -5.27 2.96
C THR A 38 35.23 -5.62 2.31
N SER A 39 34.19 -5.89 3.11
CA SER A 39 32.86 -6.21 2.61
C SER A 39 32.07 -4.97 2.16
N ARG A 40 32.42 -3.79 2.69
CA ARG A 40 31.82 -2.50 2.28
C ARG A 40 32.19 -2.11 0.85
N PHE A 41 33.45 -2.31 0.46
CA PHE A 41 33.93 -2.03 -0.91
C PHE A 41 33.32 -2.97 -1.97
N ALA A 42 33.19 -4.24 -1.68
CA ALA A 42 32.64 -5.22 -2.61
C ALA A 42 31.15 -4.97 -2.90
N ARG A 43 30.37 -4.56 -1.88
CA ARG A 43 28.95 -4.23 -2.02
C ARG A 43 28.72 -2.90 -2.71
N SER A 44 29.52 -1.89 -2.39
CA SER A 44 29.52 -0.61 -3.12
C SER A 44 29.77 -0.82 -4.60
N ALA A 45 30.68 -1.72 -4.97
CA ALA A 45 30.98 -2.05 -6.36
C ALA A 45 29.80 -2.75 -7.09
N LYS A 46 29.03 -3.61 -6.41
CA LYS A 46 27.81 -4.23 -6.99
C LYS A 46 26.76 -3.17 -7.36
N ILE A 47 26.48 -2.24 -6.46
CA ILE A 47 25.49 -1.18 -6.65
C ILE A 47 25.93 -0.20 -7.73
N TRP A 48 27.20 0.19 -7.72
CA TRP A 48 27.76 1.02 -8.79
C TRP A 48 27.63 0.33 -10.15
N ARG A 49 27.84 -0.99 -10.23
CA ARG A 49 27.63 -1.75 -11.47
C ARG A 49 26.17 -1.78 -11.88
N LEU A 50 25.23 -1.98 -10.95
CA LEU A 50 23.79 -1.97 -11.23
C LEU A 50 23.34 -0.59 -11.73
N SER A 51 23.70 0.48 -11.00
CA SER A 51 23.40 1.85 -11.40
C SER A 51 24.05 2.24 -12.72
N ALA A 52 25.32 1.92 -12.93
CA ALA A 52 26.01 2.18 -14.18
C ALA A 52 25.42 1.38 -15.36
N ARG A 53 25.06 0.10 -15.15
CA ARG A 53 24.42 -0.74 -16.16
C ARG A 53 23.04 -0.20 -16.56
N ASN A 54 22.22 0.19 -15.59
CA ASN A 54 20.88 0.74 -15.86
C ASN A 54 20.94 2.14 -16.46
N SER A 55 21.85 3.00 -16.01
CA SER A 55 22.09 4.31 -16.64
C SER A 55 22.59 4.19 -18.08
N THR A 56 23.47 3.23 -18.35
CA THR A 56 23.97 2.97 -19.72
C THR A 56 22.84 2.43 -20.61
N ARG A 57 22.01 1.51 -20.10
CA ARG A 57 20.85 0.96 -20.83
C ARG A 57 19.82 2.04 -21.11
N PHE A 58 19.56 2.93 -20.14
CA PHE A 58 18.68 4.08 -20.31
C PHE A 58 19.17 5.02 -21.40
N ALA A 59 20.44 5.40 -21.37
CA ALA A 59 21.07 6.23 -22.39
C ALA A 59 20.98 5.56 -23.79
N VAL A 60 21.26 4.24 -23.87
CA VAL A 60 21.16 3.47 -25.13
C VAL A 60 19.72 3.38 -25.62
N SER A 61 18.72 3.16 -24.74
CA SER A 61 17.30 3.17 -25.08
C SER A 61 16.89 4.53 -25.66
N LYS A 62 17.26 5.63 -24.99
CA LYS A 62 16.96 6.99 -25.46
C LYS A 62 17.66 7.34 -26.78
N VAL A 63 18.92 6.96 -26.98
CA VAL A 63 19.66 7.18 -28.25
C VAL A 63 19.01 6.36 -29.37
N ARG A 64 18.64 5.10 -29.11
CA ARG A 64 17.94 4.26 -30.10
C ARG A 64 16.53 4.77 -30.40
N GLY A 65 15.81 5.28 -29.40
CA GLY A 65 14.47 5.85 -29.53
C GLY A 65 14.45 7.21 -30.25
N PHE A 66 15.53 7.98 -30.24
CA PHE A 66 15.57 9.37 -30.75
C PHE A 66 15.20 9.50 -32.23
N ARG A 67 15.45 8.48 -33.04
CA ARG A 67 15.11 8.43 -34.46
C ARG A 67 14.12 7.33 -34.84
N SER A 68 13.48 6.69 -33.86
CA SER A 68 12.56 5.57 -34.08
C SER A 68 11.09 6.04 -34.12
N PRO A 69 10.21 5.35 -34.85
CA PRO A 69 8.77 5.55 -34.80
C PRO A 69 8.25 5.38 -33.34
N GLU A 70 7.09 5.99 -33.06
CA GLU A 70 6.48 6.00 -31.71
C GLU A 70 6.23 4.58 -31.17
N GLU A 71 5.75 3.67 -31.99
CA GLU A 71 5.55 2.25 -31.65
C GLU A 71 6.86 1.58 -31.18
N ARG A 72 7.99 1.88 -31.87
CA ARG A 72 9.30 1.31 -31.50
C ARG A 72 9.88 1.91 -30.23
N ARG A 73 9.55 3.18 -29.93
CA ARG A 73 9.91 3.80 -28.63
C ARG A 73 9.18 3.15 -27.49
N ALA A 74 7.85 2.92 -27.64
CA ALA A 74 7.05 2.23 -26.63
C ALA A 74 7.59 0.83 -26.33
N GLU A 75 7.94 0.03 -27.34
CA GLU A 75 8.57 -1.28 -27.15
C GLU A 75 9.92 -1.20 -26.41
N LEU A 76 10.75 -0.21 -26.72
CA LEU A 76 12.07 -0.04 -26.07
C LEU A 76 11.94 0.37 -24.60
N ASP A 77 10.95 1.21 -24.28
CA ASP A 77 10.68 1.64 -22.92
C ASP A 77 10.03 0.52 -22.08
N GLU A 78 9.16 -0.28 -22.67
CA GLU A 78 8.60 -1.50 -22.06
C GLU A 78 9.69 -2.53 -21.76
N GLN A 79 10.56 -2.85 -22.71
CA GLN A 79 11.70 -3.74 -22.52
C GLN A 79 12.68 -3.20 -21.46
N PHE A 80 12.86 -1.89 -21.37
CA PHE A 80 13.67 -1.27 -20.33
C PHE A 80 13.03 -1.44 -18.96
N ALA A 81 11.70 -1.23 -18.83
CA ALA A 81 10.95 -1.38 -17.59
C ALA A 81 11.03 -2.83 -17.06
N ILE A 82 10.78 -3.83 -17.93
CA ILE A 82 10.85 -5.25 -17.58
C ILE A 82 12.25 -5.64 -17.08
N ARG A 83 13.29 -5.32 -17.85
CA ARG A 83 14.67 -5.66 -17.48
C ARG A 83 15.16 -4.95 -16.22
N THR A 84 14.70 -3.71 -16.01
CA THR A 84 15.03 -2.97 -14.78
C THR A 84 14.34 -3.60 -13.58
N ALA A 85 13.06 -4.01 -13.72
CA ALA A 85 12.33 -4.73 -12.68
C ALA A 85 13.00 -6.07 -12.33
N GLU A 86 13.40 -6.87 -13.32
CA GLU A 86 14.13 -8.13 -13.11
C GLU A 86 15.47 -7.93 -12.40
N ASP A 87 16.25 -6.92 -12.83
CA ASP A 87 17.55 -6.61 -12.21
C ASP A 87 17.37 -6.15 -10.75
N VAL A 88 16.34 -5.31 -10.50
CA VAL A 88 15.95 -4.86 -9.17
C VAL A 88 15.51 -6.06 -8.32
N ALA A 89 14.63 -6.91 -8.84
CA ALA A 89 14.16 -8.11 -8.16
C ALA A 89 15.33 -9.00 -7.73
N LYS A 90 16.27 -9.25 -8.65
CA LYS A 90 17.45 -10.11 -8.40
C LYS A 90 18.38 -9.56 -7.33
N GLU A 91 18.67 -8.25 -7.36
CA GLU A 91 19.59 -7.62 -6.40
C GLU A 91 18.93 -7.35 -5.03
N LEU A 92 17.59 -7.16 -5.02
CA LEU A 92 16.82 -6.89 -3.82
C LEU A 92 16.38 -8.17 -3.08
N GLY A 93 16.30 -9.31 -3.76
CA GLY A 93 15.94 -10.60 -3.14
C GLY A 93 16.86 -11.02 -1.97
N GLU A 94 18.05 -10.42 -1.87
CA GLU A 94 18.97 -10.62 -0.75
C GLU A 94 18.70 -9.70 0.46
N MET A 95 17.74 -8.77 0.37
CA MET A 95 17.49 -7.72 1.37
C MET A 95 16.12 -7.91 2.05
N LYS A 96 16.11 -8.50 3.23
CA LYS A 96 14.88 -8.78 4.00
C LYS A 96 14.37 -7.53 4.76
N GLY A 97 13.07 -7.30 4.78
CA GLY A 97 12.37 -6.40 5.68
C GLY A 97 12.11 -4.98 5.14
N VAL A 98 13.08 -4.08 5.14
CA VAL A 98 12.91 -2.68 4.73
C VAL A 98 12.49 -2.55 3.27
N LEU A 99 13.00 -3.44 2.40
CA LEU A 99 12.64 -3.43 0.98
C LEU A 99 11.27 -4.01 0.69
N MET A 100 10.89 -5.05 1.39
CA MET A 100 9.54 -5.58 1.30
C MET A 100 8.54 -4.49 1.65
N LYS A 101 8.82 -3.69 2.69
CA LYS A 101 7.95 -2.59 3.11
C LYS A 101 8.02 -1.38 2.19
N ALA A 102 9.21 -0.98 1.73
CA ALA A 102 9.32 0.06 0.70
C ALA A 102 8.60 -0.36 -0.59
N GLY A 103 8.72 -1.63 -1.01
CA GLY A 103 7.96 -2.19 -2.11
C GLY A 103 6.45 -2.18 -1.86
N GLN A 104 6.00 -2.49 -0.66
CA GLN A 104 4.59 -2.38 -0.28
C GLN A 104 4.09 -0.94 -0.29
N LEU A 105 4.90 0.04 0.18
CA LEU A 105 4.54 1.47 0.15
C LEU A 105 4.32 2.02 -1.26
N ILE A 106 4.99 1.47 -2.25
CA ILE A 106 4.89 1.89 -3.66
C ILE A 106 4.22 0.82 -4.54
N SER A 107 3.62 -0.22 -3.96
CA SER A 107 3.03 -1.35 -4.70
C SER A 107 1.91 -0.93 -5.65
N PHE A 108 1.18 0.14 -5.34
CA PHE A 108 0.17 0.69 -6.25
C PHE A 108 0.78 1.21 -7.56
N ILE A 109 2.04 1.69 -7.54
CA ILE A 109 2.76 2.11 -8.74
C ILE A 109 3.07 0.89 -9.62
N PHE A 110 3.25 -0.29 -9.01
CA PHE A 110 3.53 -1.53 -9.75
C PHE A 110 2.35 -1.96 -10.62
N GLU A 111 1.12 -1.60 -10.26
CA GLU A 111 -0.07 -1.88 -11.08
C GLU A 111 -0.03 -1.16 -12.47
N ALA A 112 0.76 -0.12 -12.60
CA ALA A 112 0.99 0.56 -13.88
C ALA A 112 2.10 -0.10 -14.73
N LEU A 113 2.87 -1.03 -14.16
CA LEU A 113 3.92 -1.75 -14.89
C LEU A 113 3.34 -2.85 -15.78
N PRO A 114 4.06 -3.27 -16.83
CA PRO A 114 3.75 -4.48 -17.60
C PRO A 114 3.64 -5.71 -16.70
N ASP A 115 2.77 -6.67 -17.07
CA ASP A 115 2.48 -7.86 -16.24
C ASP A 115 3.75 -8.67 -15.91
N GLU A 116 4.73 -8.74 -16.82
CA GLU A 116 6.02 -9.41 -16.60
C GLU A 116 6.87 -8.70 -15.54
N ALA A 117 6.85 -7.36 -15.53
CA ALA A 117 7.55 -6.58 -14.52
C ALA A 117 6.87 -6.69 -13.15
N GLN A 118 5.52 -6.73 -13.12
CA GLN A 118 4.75 -7.00 -11.90
C GLN A 118 5.09 -8.39 -11.34
N ALA A 119 5.11 -9.43 -12.19
CA ALA A 119 5.47 -10.79 -11.78
C ALA A 119 6.90 -10.87 -11.22
N ALA A 120 7.87 -10.21 -11.85
CA ALA A 120 9.24 -10.15 -11.35
C ALA A 120 9.35 -9.48 -9.98
N LEU A 121 8.58 -8.43 -9.72
CA LEU A 121 8.56 -7.73 -8.43
C LEU A 121 7.74 -8.48 -7.36
N ALA A 122 6.71 -9.23 -7.76
CA ALA A 122 5.93 -10.07 -6.85
C ALA A 122 6.78 -11.18 -6.21
N THR A 123 7.79 -11.70 -6.94
CA THR A 123 8.74 -12.68 -6.37
C THR A 123 9.52 -12.12 -5.19
N LEU A 124 9.77 -10.81 -5.15
CA LEU A 124 10.42 -10.14 -4.00
C LEU A 124 9.59 -10.20 -2.71
N GLN A 125 8.27 -10.26 -2.85
CA GLN A 125 7.34 -10.29 -1.72
C GLN A 125 7.10 -11.73 -1.24
N ALA A 126 7.25 -12.72 -2.13
CA ALA A 126 6.93 -14.12 -1.87
C ALA A 126 8.10 -14.94 -1.26
N ASP A 127 9.36 -14.58 -1.54
CA ASP A 127 10.53 -15.46 -1.32
C ASP A 127 11.35 -15.13 -0.05
N ALA A 128 10.74 -14.65 1.02
CA ALA A 128 11.44 -14.62 2.31
C ALA A 128 11.55 -16.06 2.85
N GLU A 129 12.74 -16.66 2.80
CA GLU A 129 12.99 -17.93 3.49
C GLU A 129 12.52 -17.85 4.95
N PRO A 130 11.69 -18.79 5.41
CA PRO A 130 11.27 -18.83 6.81
C PRO A 130 12.50 -18.89 7.75
N MET A 131 12.40 -18.27 8.93
CA MET A 131 13.42 -18.52 9.95
C MET A 131 13.34 -19.98 10.43
N ALA A 132 14.48 -20.50 10.84
CA ALA A 132 14.55 -21.86 11.37
C ALA A 132 13.56 -22.02 12.56
N PRO A 133 12.88 -23.19 12.67
CA PRO A 133 11.93 -23.46 13.76
C PRO A 133 12.53 -23.22 15.17
N THR A 134 13.80 -23.54 15.34
CA THR A 134 14.52 -23.29 16.60
C THR A 134 14.59 -21.82 16.97
N LEU A 135 14.80 -20.91 15.99
CA LEU A 135 14.80 -19.47 16.25
C LEU A 135 13.42 -18.94 16.61
N ALA A 136 12.36 -19.46 15.98
CA ALA A 136 10.99 -19.12 16.35
C ALA A 136 10.68 -19.57 17.78
N ALA A 137 11.07 -20.79 18.14
CA ALA A 137 10.93 -21.33 19.48
C ALA A 137 11.71 -20.51 20.53
N ASP A 138 12.91 -20.03 20.19
CA ASP A 138 13.71 -19.18 21.08
C ASP A 138 13.05 -17.84 21.35
N VAL A 139 12.41 -17.20 20.35
CA VAL A 139 11.65 -15.95 20.55
C VAL A 139 10.45 -16.20 21.47
N VAL A 140 9.66 -17.26 21.22
CA VAL A 140 8.53 -17.63 22.10
C VAL A 140 9.00 -17.88 23.54
N LYS A 141 10.11 -18.60 23.69
CA LYS A 141 10.68 -18.88 25.02
C LYS A 141 11.20 -17.63 25.72
N ALA A 142 11.82 -16.72 24.99
CA ALA A 142 12.31 -15.46 25.55
C ALA A 142 11.16 -14.59 26.07
N ASP A 143 10.07 -14.49 25.28
CA ASP A 143 8.95 -13.60 25.59
C ASP A 143 7.93 -14.20 26.56
N LEU A 144 7.63 -15.52 26.47
CA LEU A 144 6.65 -16.20 27.31
C LEU A 144 7.26 -17.08 28.42
N GLY A 145 8.60 -17.11 28.51
CA GLY A 145 9.34 -17.82 29.58
C GLY A 145 9.38 -19.33 29.44
N ARG A 146 8.73 -19.93 28.46
CA ARG A 146 8.65 -21.37 28.21
C ARG A 146 8.69 -21.67 26.71
N ALA A 147 9.19 -22.84 26.34
CA ALA A 147 9.19 -23.30 24.95
C ALA A 147 7.75 -23.47 24.42
N PRO A 148 7.54 -23.31 23.09
CA PRO A 148 6.20 -23.32 22.48
C PRO A 148 5.36 -24.53 22.87
N GLU A 149 5.96 -25.74 22.93
CA GLU A 149 5.29 -27.01 23.26
C GLU A 149 4.83 -27.08 24.73
N ARG A 150 5.28 -26.12 25.56
CA ARG A 150 4.85 -25.96 26.96
C ARG A 150 3.93 -24.76 27.18
N VAL A 151 3.80 -23.92 26.18
CA VAL A 151 2.91 -22.75 26.15
C VAL A 151 1.61 -23.09 25.48
N PHE A 152 1.67 -23.77 24.35
CA PHE A 152 0.54 -24.16 23.53
C PHE A 152 0.24 -25.66 23.67
N LEU A 153 -1.02 -26.04 23.47
CA LEU A 153 -1.44 -27.43 23.43
C LEU A 153 -0.90 -28.11 22.15
N GLU A 154 -0.98 -27.36 21.04
CA GLU A 154 -0.39 -27.74 19.76
C GLU A 154 0.39 -26.54 19.20
N TRP A 155 1.54 -26.83 18.60
CA TRP A 155 2.40 -25.84 17.98
C TRP A 155 2.83 -26.28 16.60
N GLY A 156 2.57 -25.46 15.57
CA GLY A 156 3.04 -25.69 14.21
C GLY A 156 4.47 -25.19 14.03
N ASP A 157 5.45 -26.07 13.95
CA ASP A 157 6.87 -25.72 13.78
C ASP A 157 7.14 -24.94 12.50
N MET A 158 6.41 -25.27 11.43
CA MET A 158 6.53 -24.57 10.14
C MET A 158 5.58 -23.39 10.11
N PRO A 159 6.05 -22.21 9.66
CA PRO A 159 5.17 -21.05 9.50
C PRO A 159 4.15 -21.30 8.38
N VAL A 160 2.95 -20.78 8.59
CA VAL A 160 1.86 -20.82 7.61
C VAL A 160 1.87 -19.62 6.66
N ALA A 161 2.57 -18.55 7.04
CA ALA A 161 2.73 -17.34 6.23
C ALA A 161 4.00 -16.56 6.62
N ALA A 162 4.56 -15.84 5.68
CA ALA A 162 5.54 -14.79 5.94
C ALA A 162 4.83 -13.49 6.30
N ALA A 163 5.47 -12.67 7.15
CA ALA A 163 5.09 -11.29 7.43
C ALA A 163 6.26 -10.36 7.09
N SER A 164 6.04 -9.04 6.96
CA SER A 164 7.08 -8.07 6.57
C SER A 164 8.34 -8.17 7.42
N ILE A 165 8.18 -8.33 8.73
CA ILE A 165 9.28 -8.36 9.71
C ILE A 165 9.28 -9.63 10.57
N GLY A 166 8.55 -10.67 10.15
CA GLY A 166 8.36 -11.90 10.93
C GLY A 166 7.71 -13.01 10.13
N GLN A 167 7.13 -13.96 10.83
CA GLN A 167 6.37 -15.07 10.26
C GLN A 167 5.21 -15.45 11.18
N VAL A 168 4.22 -16.15 10.63
CA VAL A 168 3.00 -16.56 11.34
C VAL A 168 2.97 -18.07 11.50
N HIS A 169 2.77 -18.54 12.73
CA HIS A 169 2.57 -19.93 13.08
C HIS A 169 1.12 -20.17 13.52
N ARG A 170 0.58 -21.35 13.24
CA ARG A 170 -0.69 -21.78 13.82
C ARG A 170 -0.43 -22.55 15.09
N ALA A 171 -1.24 -22.31 16.12
CA ALA A 171 -1.16 -23.00 17.39
C ALA A 171 -2.53 -23.21 18.00
N ILE A 172 -2.63 -24.14 18.96
CA ILE A 172 -3.81 -24.32 19.81
C ILE A 172 -3.43 -23.96 21.23
N THR A 173 -4.16 -23.03 21.82
CA THR A 173 -3.94 -22.62 23.22
C THR A 173 -4.34 -23.72 24.20
N PRO A 174 -3.89 -23.69 25.48
CA PRO A 174 -4.25 -24.70 26.47
C PRO A 174 -5.76 -24.82 26.75
N ASP A 175 -6.54 -23.78 26.47
CA ASP A 175 -8.00 -23.74 26.57
C ASP A 175 -8.72 -24.12 25.25
N GLY A 176 -7.96 -24.58 24.24
CA GLY A 176 -8.48 -25.13 23.00
C GLY A 176 -8.83 -24.12 21.91
N ARG A 177 -8.41 -22.85 22.03
CA ARG A 177 -8.59 -21.85 20.96
C ARG A 177 -7.56 -22.07 19.87
N ASP A 178 -8.01 -22.05 18.61
CA ASP A 178 -7.14 -22.05 17.44
C ASP A 178 -6.65 -20.61 17.17
N VAL A 179 -5.34 -20.42 17.09
CA VAL A 179 -4.70 -19.09 17.06
C VAL A 179 -3.62 -18.99 16.00
N ALA A 180 -3.47 -17.76 15.48
CA ALA A 180 -2.33 -17.33 14.68
C ALA A 180 -1.34 -16.60 15.58
N VAL A 181 -0.09 -17.05 15.59
CA VAL A 181 1.00 -16.45 16.36
C VAL A 181 2.00 -15.83 15.39
N LYS A 182 1.98 -14.50 15.28
CA LYS A 182 2.93 -13.71 14.48
C LYS A 182 4.17 -13.46 15.30
N ILE A 183 5.35 -13.83 14.79
CA ILE A 183 6.63 -13.79 15.51
C ILE A 183 7.59 -12.89 14.73
N GLN A 184 8.22 -11.92 15.40
CA GLN A 184 9.26 -11.09 14.78
C GLN A 184 10.54 -11.87 14.53
N TYR A 185 11.24 -11.53 13.45
CA TYR A 185 12.60 -12.03 13.20
C TYR A 185 13.57 -11.47 14.24
N PRO A 186 14.40 -12.31 14.89
CA PRO A 186 15.45 -11.84 15.80
C PRO A 186 16.38 -10.84 15.13
N GLY A 187 16.68 -9.72 15.80
CA GLY A 187 17.58 -8.68 15.29
C GLY A 187 17.00 -7.81 14.17
N VAL A 188 15.69 -7.91 13.88
CA VAL A 188 15.03 -7.11 12.83
C VAL A 188 15.02 -5.62 13.19
N ARG A 189 14.92 -5.27 14.47
CA ARG A 189 14.96 -3.88 14.94
C ARG A 189 16.27 -3.21 14.59
N GLU A 190 17.40 -3.83 14.95
CA GLU A 190 18.75 -3.31 14.68
C GLU A 190 19.02 -3.25 13.18
N ALA A 191 18.51 -4.22 12.45
CA ALA A 191 18.61 -4.24 11.00
C ALA A 191 17.89 -3.03 10.38
N ILE A 192 16.64 -2.77 10.77
CA ILE A 192 15.82 -1.67 10.25
C ILE A 192 16.42 -0.31 10.65
N GLU A 193 16.83 -0.11 11.88
CA GLU A 193 17.47 1.15 12.32
C GLU A 193 18.73 1.43 11.50
N SER A 194 19.59 0.43 11.32
CA SER A 194 20.80 0.56 10.49
C SER A 194 20.47 0.88 9.02
N ASP A 195 19.41 0.30 8.48
CA ASP A 195 18.97 0.50 7.11
C ASP A 195 18.42 1.93 6.90
N LEU A 196 17.67 2.44 7.88
CA LEU A 196 17.12 3.79 7.87
C LEU A 196 18.22 4.87 7.97
N ASP A 197 19.25 4.64 8.78
CA ASP A 197 20.40 5.55 8.88
C ASP A 197 21.18 5.62 7.56
N ALA A 198 21.32 4.48 6.87
CA ALA A 198 21.95 4.44 5.55
C ALA A 198 21.09 5.13 4.47
N ALA A 199 19.76 4.99 4.54
CA ALA A 199 18.84 5.66 3.63
C ALA A 199 18.91 7.20 3.77
N GLU A 200 19.07 7.72 4.99
CA GLU A 200 19.21 9.16 5.25
C GLU A 200 20.48 9.74 4.62
N VAL A 201 21.61 9.06 4.77
CA VAL A 201 22.89 9.49 4.16
C VAL A 201 22.82 9.51 2.63
N MET A 202 22.25 8.48 2.03
CA MET A 202 22.09 8.42 0.57
C MET A 202 21.12 9.46 0.06
N TYR A 203 20.06 9.71 0.81
CA TYR A 203 19.09 10.71 0.46
C TYR A 203 19.72 12.12 0.46
N ALA A 204 20.47 12.47 1.50
CA ALA A 204 21.21 13.74 1.55
C ALA A 204 22.14 13.93 0.33
N MET A 205 22.74 12.86 -0.16
CA MET A 205 23.56 12.89 -1.39
C MET A 205 22.74 13.04 -2.67
N PHE A 206 21.55 12.39 -2.74
CA PHE A 206 20.71 12.39 -3.94
C PHE A 206 19.85 13.66 -4.08
N SER A 207 19.34 14.19 -2.97
CA SER A 207 18.57 15.46 -2.96
C SER A 207 19.40 16.64 -3.41
N ALA A 208 20.70 16.64 -3.08
CA ALA A 208 21.64 17.65 -3.56
C ALA A 208 21.84 17.60 -5.09
N MET A 209 21.59 16.45 -5.72
CA MET A 209 21.87 16.25 -7.15
C MET A 209 20.64 16.33 -8.08
N MET A 210 19.43 15.94 -7.66
CA MET A 210 18.35 15.67 -8.63
C MET A 210 16.91 16.13 -8.30
N LEU A 211 16.59 16.52 -7.08
CA LEU A 211 15.18 16.72 -6.69
C LEU A 211 14.95 18.11 -6.05
N LYS A 212 14.97 19.17 -6.86
CA LYS A 212 14.48 20.47 -6.43
C LYS A 212 12.95 20.43 -6.34
N GLY A 213 12.41 20.29 -5.12
CA GLY A 213 10.97 20.43 -4.85
C GLY A 213 10.31 19.32 -4.04
N LEU A 214 10.95 18.16 -3.80
CA LEU A 214 10.40 17.13 -2.91
C LEU A 214 10.95 17.31 -1.48
N ASP A 215 10.08 17.40 -0.48
CA ASP A 215 10.49 17.31 0.93
C ASP A 215 10.77 15.85 1.29
N ALA A 216 11.89 15.46 0.88
CA ALA A 216 12.22 14.07 1.05
C ALA A 216 12.88 13.78 2.40
N LYS A 217 13.26 14.79 3.19
CA LYS A 217 13.55 14.60 4.61
C LYS A 217 12.26 14.19 5.33
N GLY A 218 11.15 14.88 5.08
CA GLY A 218 9.85 14.52 5.60
C GLY A 218 9.42 13.09 5.21
N LEU A 219 9.74 12.66 3.98
CA LEU A 219 9.45 11.28 3.53
C LEU A 219 10.30 10.23 4.27
N VAL A 220 11.60 10.48 4.48
CA VAL A 220 12.47 9.57 5.26
C VAL A 220 12.05 9.53 6.73
N ASP A 221 11.71 10.67 7.30
CA ASP A 221 11.24 10.76 8.69
C ASP A 221 9.91 10.01 8.87
N GLU A 222 8.98 10.13 7.92
CA GLU A 222 7.71 9.37 7.92
C GLU A 222 7.97 7.86 7.77
N LEU A 223 8.83 7.45 6.84
CA LEU A 223 9.21 6.05 6.70
C LEU A 223 9.83 5.50 7.99
N ARG A 224 10.71 6.28 8.63
CA ARG A 224 11.33 5.91 9.91
C ARG A 224 10.28 5.75 11.01
N ALA A 225 9.33 6.67 11.11
CA ALA A 225 8.24 6.58 12.07
C ALA A 225 7.40 5.32 11.85
N ARG A 226 7.03 5.02 10.59
CA ARG A 226 6.24 3.83 10.25
C ARG A 226 6.96 2.52 10.52
N MET A 227 8.25 2.45 10.19
CA MET A 227 9.04 1.25 10.47
C MET A 227 9.18 0.99 11.97
N ARG A 228 9.30 2.04 12.79
CA ARG A 228 9.31 1.91 14.26
C ARG A 228 7.97 1.45 14.82
N GLU A 229 6.86 1.93 14.26
CA GLU A 229 5.53 1.46 14.65
C GLU A 229 5.35 -0.04 14.36
N GLU A 230 5.82 -0.53 13.20
CA GLU A 230 5.77 -1.96 12.86
C GLU A 230 6.60 -2.86 13.79
N LEU A 231 7.66 -2.30 14.40
CA LEU A 231 8.51 -3.04 15.34
C LEU A 231 7.87 -3.25 16.72
N ASP A 232 6.72 -2.66 17.00
CA ASP A 232 6.01 -2.82 18.27
C ASP A 232 4.67 -3.54 18.08
N TYR A 233 4.68 -4.87 18.22
CA TYR A 233 3.45 -5.66 18.12
C TYR A 233 2.41 -5.33 19.22
N ARG A 234 2.79 -4.66 20.30
CA ARG A 234 1.82 -4.12 21.25
C ARG A 234 0.99 -3.00 20.65
N LEU A 235 1.57 -2.22 19.70
CA LEU A 235 0.81 -1.21 18.98
C LEU A 235 -0.19 -1.87 18.01
N GLU A 236 0.25 -2.87 17.26
CA GLU A 236 -0.63 -3.64 16.38
C GLU A 236 -1.74 -4.34 17.16
N ALA A 237 -1.42 -4.92 18.34
CA ALA A 237 -2.41 -5.51 19.25
C ALA A 237 -3.49 -4.50 19.69
N ARG A 238 -3.09 -3.27 20.06
CA ARG A 238 -4.03 -2.20 20.42
C ARG A 238 -4.91 -1.81 19.23
N ASN A 239 -4.32 -1.72 18.04
CA ASN A 239 -5.07 -1.41 16.84
C ASN A 239 -6.09 -2.52 16.51
N ILE A 240 -5.71 -3.79 16.60
CA ILE A 240 -6.64 -4.93 16.40
C ILE A 240 -7.81 -4.85 17.39
N ALA A 241 -7.52 -4.65 18.67
CA ALA A 241 -8.56 -4.55 19.70
C ALA A 241 -9.52 -3.38 19.45
N GLU A 242 -9.01 -2.24 19.00
CA GLU A 242 -9.83 -1.07 18.61
C GLU A 242 -10.73 -1.38 17.42
N PHE A 243 -10.20 -2.01 16.37
CA PHE A 243 -11.00 -2.35 15.18
C PHE A 243 -11.99 -3.48 15.48
N GLU A 244 -11.61 -4.48 16.28
CA GLU A 244 -12.54 -5.53 16.73
C GLU A 244 -13.73 -4.93 17.47
N GLU A 245 -13.49 -4.00 18.42
CA GLU A 245 -14.57 -3.30 19.12
C GLU A 245 -15.45 -2.51 18.17
N ARG A 246 -14.85 -1.76 17.22
CA ARG A 246 -15.57 -0.92 16.25
C ARG A 246 -16.44 -1.75 15.30
N PHE A 247 -15.98 -2.91 14.87
CA PHE A 247 -16.67 -3.78 13.92
C PHE A 247 -17.31 -5.03 14.55
N ARG A 248 -17.37 -5.10 15.87
CA ARG A 248 -17.96 -6.25 16.57
C ARG A 248 -19.41 -6.48 16.14
N GLY A 249 -19.68 -7.70 15.65
CA GLY A 249 -20.99 -8.08 15.16
C GLY A 249 -21.41 -7.41 13.84
N HIS A 250 -20.46 -6.80 13.12
CA HIS A 250 -20.73 -6.31 11.77
C HIS A 250 -21.14 -7.47 10.85
N PRO A 251 -22.16 -7.32 9.98
CA PRO A 251 -22.70 -8.42 9.21
C PRO A 251 -21.71 -9.03 8.21
N TRP A 252 -20.74 -8.24 7.72
CA TRP A 252 -19.86 -8.64 6.61
C TRP A 252 -18.37 -8.45 6.86
N VAL A 253 -18.01 -7.64 7.87
CA VAL A 253 -16.61 -7.37 8.23
C VAL A 253 -16.27 -8.20 9.46
N ARG A 254 -15.16 -8.94 9.39
CA ARG A 254 -14.63 -9.74 10.50
C ARG A 254 -13.23 -9.28 10.86
N ILE A 255 -12.99 -9.06 12.14
CA ILE A 255 -11.69 -8.74 12.71
C ILE A 255 -11.30 -9.86 13.66
N PRO A 256 -10.10 -10.44 13.56
CA PRO A 256 -9.69 -11.49 14.47
C PRO A 256 -9.61 -10.97 15.91
N LYS A 257 -10.05 -11.76 16.87
CA LYS A 257 -9.93 -11.39 18.29
C LYS A 257 -8.49 -11.48 18.73
N LEU A 258 -8.05 -10.46 19.46
CA LEU A 258 -6.75 -10.48 20.12
C LEU A 258 -6.74 -11.51 21.26
N VAL A 259 -5.61 -12.21 21.41
CA VAL A 259 -5.33 -13.11 22.55
C VAL A 259 -4.19 -12.51 23.38
N PRO A 260 -4.51 -11.58 24.32
CA PRO A 260 -3.52 -10.74 24.98
C PRO A 260 -2.51 -11.53 25.82
N GLU A 261 -2.93 -12.65 26.40
CA GLU A 261 -2.08 -13.48 27.29
C GLU A 261 -0.90 -14.16 26.55
N PHE A 262 -0.96 -14.24 25.21
CA PHE A 262 0.12 -14.76 24.36
C PHE A 262 0.67 -13.68 23.42
N SER A 263 0.39 -12.40 23.70
CA SER A 263 0.89 -11.26 22.91
C SER A 263 1.89 -10.43 23.74
N THR A 264 3.00 -10.04 23.09
CA THR A 264 4.11 -9.31 23.73
C THR A 264 4.61 -8.20 22.78
N GLU A 265 5.83 -7.71 22.96
CA GLU A 265 6.48 -6.81 22.01
C GLU A 265 6.85 -7.51 20.69
N HIS A 266 7.25 -8.81 20.74
CA HIS A 266 7.73 -9.56 19.60
C HIS A 266 6.76 -10.67 19.14
N LEU A 267 5.68 -10.89 19.88
CA LEU A 267 4.64 -11.87 19.59
C LEU A 267 3.28 -11.20 19.51
N LEU A 268 2.55 -11.46 18.45
CA LEU A 268 1.16 -11.05 18.30
C LEU A 268 0.29 -12.28 18.07
N THR A 269 -0.60 -12.56 19.01
CA THR A 269 -1.47 -13.73 18.95
C THR A 269 -2.92 -13.30 18.76
N THR A 270 -3.54 -13.82 17.72
CA THR A 270 -4.95 -13.56 17.39
C THR A 270 -5.69 -14.86 17.13
N GLU A 271 -7.01 -14.81 17.15
CA GLU A 271 -7.87 -15.87 16.66
C GLU A 271 -7.43 -16.30 15.25
N TRP A 272 -7.38 -17.61 15.00
CA TRP A 272 -7.17 -18.13 13.66
C TRP A 272 -8.43 -17.92 12.82
N ILE A 273 -8.27 -17.36 11.64
CA ILE A 273 -9.37 -17.16 10.70
C ILE A 273 -9.17 -18.06 9.48
N ASP A 274 -10.08 -19.01 9.31
CA ASP A 274 -10.18 -19.78 8.07
C ASP A 274 -10.80 -18.92 6.97
N GLY A 275 -10.36 -19.13 5.73
CA GLY A 275 -10.87 -18.41 4.57
C GLY A 275 -9.94 -18.52 3.38
N MET A 276 -10.46 -18.21 2.21
CA MET A 276 -9.70 -18.24 0.96
C MET A 276 -8.70 -17.08 0.88
N SER A 277 -7.58 -17.33 0.23
CA SER A 277 -6.70 -16.26 -0.26
C SER A 277 -7.42 -15.46 -1.36
N PHE A 278 -6.89 -14.28 -1.69
CA PHE A 278 -7.47 -13.45 -2.75
C PHE A 278 -7.50 -14.16 -4.11
N ASP A 279 -6.43 -14.86 -4.48
CA ASP A 279 -6.36 -15.55 -5.77
C ASP A 279 -7.29 -16.76 -5.85
N GLU A 280 -7.41 -17.53 -4.76
CA GLU A 280 -8.41 -18.62 -4.67
C GLU A 280 -9.82 -18.07 -4.80
N PHE A 281 -10.14 -16.99 -4.07
CA PHE A 281 -11.45 -16.34 -4.11
C PHE A 281 -11.76 -15.79 -5.51
N ARG A 282 -10.83 -15.05 -6.09
CA ARG A 282 -10.97 -14.46 -7.42
C ARG A 282 -11.19 -15.53 -8.51
N THR A 283 -10.54 -16.68 -8.37
CA THR A 283 -10.61 -17.77 -9.35
C THR A 283 -11.87 -18.60 -9.20
N ASN A 284 -12.26 -18.93 -7.96
CA ASN A 284 -13.24 -19.97 -7.70
C ASN A 284 -14.65 -19.42 -7.41
N GLU A 285 -14.77 -18.16 -6.95
CA GLU A 285 -16.06 -17.64 -6.53
C GLU A 285 -16.90 -17.06 -7.67
N SER A 286 -18.22 -17.04 -7.44
CA SER A 286 -19.19 -16.48 -8.37
C SER A 286 -18.98 -14.95 -8.55
N TYR A 287 -19.44 -14.42 -9.69
CA TYR A 287 -19.42 -12.99 -9.93
C TYR A 287 -20.15 -12.23 -8.82
N ALA A 288 -21.33 -12.68 -8.41
CA ALA A 288 -22.12 -12.03 -7.35
C ALA A 288 -21.40 -12.00 -6.00
N THR A 289 -20.71 -13.09 -5.62
CA THR A 289 -19.90 -13.15 -4.40
C THR A 289 -18.73 -12.18 -4.46
N LYS A 290 -18.06 -12.08 -5.63
CA LYS A 290 -16.97 -11.10 -5.86
C LYS A 290 -17.45 -9.65 -5.77
N GLN A 291 -18.64 -9.34 -6.32
CA GLN A 291 -19.22 -8.00 -6.22
C GLN A 291 -19.49 -7.63 -4.76
N ARG A 292 -20.05 -8.57 -3.98
CA ARG A 292 -20.30 -8.38 -2.55
C ARG A 292 -19.00 -8.11 -1.78
N ALA A 293 -17.99 -8.94 -1.96
CA ALA A 293 -16.70 -8.77 -1.29
C ALA A 293 -16.03 -7.43 -1.67
N GLY A 294 -16.13 -7.02 -2.94
CA GLY A 294 -15.67 -5.70 -3.38
C GLY A 294 -16.36 -4.56 -2.65
N GLU A 295 -17.69 -4.62 -2.53
CA GLU A 295 -18.45 -3.63 -1.77
C GLU A 295 -18.07 -3.63 -0.28
N VAL A 296 -17.88 -4.81 0.34
CA VAL A 296 -17.45 -4.95 1.74
C VAL A 296 -16.09 -4.29 1.97
N ILE A 297 -15.11 -4.52 1.09
CA ILE A 297 -13.77 -3.93 1.20
C ILE A 297 -13.86 -2.40 1.09
N TRP A 298 -14.62 -1.90 0.14
CA TRP A 298 -14.81 -0.48 -0.04
C TRP A 298 -15.49 0.14 1.19
N ARG A 299 -16.60 -0.46 1.69
CA ARG A 299 -17.32 0.00 2.87
C ARG A 299 -16.45 -0.01 4.12
N PHE A 300 -15.66 -1.05 4.33
CA PHE A 300 -14.71 -1.11 5.44
C PHE A 300 -13.77 0.11 5.45
N ALA A 301 -13.17 0.42 4.29
CA ALA A 301 -12.27 1.57 4.18
C ALA A 301 -13.00 2.90 4.39
N GLN A 302 -14.16 3.12 3.73
CA GLN A 302 -14.89 4.39 3.82
C GLN A 302 -15.48 4.61 5.22
N ASN A 303 -16.00 3.56 5.85
CA ASN A 303 -16.47 3.61 7.23
C ASN A 303 -15.34 4.05 8.18
N ALA A 304 -14.19 3.40 8.09
CA ALA A 304 -13.04 3.70 8.92
C ALA A 304 -12.55 5.15 8.72
N ILE A 305 -12.51 5.64 7.47
CA ILE A 305 -12.09 7.00 7.13
C ILE A 305 -13.14 8.02 7.59
N PHE A 306 -14.38 7.89 7.14
CA PHE A 306 -15.38 8.96 7.24
C PHE A 306 -16.14 8.98 8.56
N ARG A 307 -16.35 7.84 9.21
CA ARG A 307 -17.03 7.78 10.51
C ARG A 307 -16.09 7.87 11.68
N HIS A 308 -14.95 7.18 11.56
CA HIS A 308 -14.07 7.02 12.71
C HIS A 308 -12.82 7.88 12.64
N GLY A 309 -12.40 8.35 11.46
CA GLY A 309 -11.13 9.03 11.27
C GLY A 309 -9.91 8.15 11.65
N VAL A 310 -10.13 6.84 11.78
CA VAL A 310 -9.11 5.84 12.15
C VAL A 310 -9.21 4.70 11.16
N PHE A 311 -8.22 4.55 10.29
CA PHE A 311 -8.29 3.63 9.18
C PHE A 311 -7.00 2.83 8.97
N ASN A 312 -7.17 1.59 8.49
CA ASN A 312 -6.06 0.73 8.10
C ASN A 312 -5.39 1.30 6.85
N GLY A 313 -4.10 1.58 6.95
CA GLY A 313 -3.28 2.17 5.89
C GLY A 313 -2.61 1.14 4.97
N ASP A 314 -2.86 -0.17 5.15
CA ASP A 314 -2.25 -1.23 4.32
C ASP A 314 -3.29 -2.13 3.62
N PRO A 315 -4.02 -1.61 2.62
CA PRO A 315 -5.02 -2.35 1.89
C PRO A 315 -4.38 -3.32 0.89
N HIS A 316 -3.72 -4.34 1.39
CA HIS A 316 -3.10 -5.37 0.58
C HIS A 316 -3.96 -6.65 0.61
N PRO A 317 -4.28 -7.29 -0.54
CA PRO A 317 -5.15 -8.46 -0.56
C PRO A 317 -4.60 -9.67 0.23
N GLY A 318 -3.29 -9.76 0.43
CA GLY A 318 -2.66 -10.76 1.30
C GLY A 318 -2.98 -10.60 2.79
N ASN A 319 -3.46 -9.42 3.20
CA ASN A 319 -3.90 -9.12 4.56
C ASN A 319 -5.38 -9.45 4.79
N TYR A 320 -6.05 -10.10 3.82
CA TYR A 320 -7.48 -10.41 3.87
C TYR A 320 -7.72 -11.91 3.73
N LYS A 321 -8.79 -12.40 4.37
CA LYS A 321 -9.38 -13.70 4.11
C LYS A 321 -10.80 -13.52 3.59
N PHE A 322 -11.14 -14.27 2.56
CA PHE A 322 -12.39 -14.17 1.85
C PHE A 322 -13.28 -15.39 2.15
N HIS A 323 -14.58 -15.16 2.26
CA HIS A 323 -15.54 -16.21 2.58
C HIS A 323 -16.56 -16.40 1.45
N HIS A 324 -17.17 -17.61 1.39
CA HIS A 324 -18.16 -17.99 0.37
C HIS A 324 -19.41 -17.09 0.37
N ASP A 325 -19.73 -16.47 1.49
CA ASP A 325 -20.86 -15.55 1.62
C ASP A 325 -20.52 -14.11 1.17
N GLY A 326 -19.28 -13.86 0.73
CA GLY A 326 -18.77 -12.55 0.34
C GLY A 326 -18.35 -11.67 1.51
N SER A 327 -18.41 -12.16 2.76
CA SER A 327 -17.81 -11.47 3.90
C SER A 327 -16.27 -11.50 3.81
N VAL A 328 -15.62 -10.52 4.44
CA VAL A 328 -14.16 -10.36 4.40
C VAL A 328 -13.62 -10.22 5.82
N SER A 329 -12.55 -10.95 6.11
CA SER A 329 -11.76 -10.81 7.33
C SER A 329 -10.51 -10.00 7.06
N PHE A 330 -10.23 -8.98 7.88
CA PHE A 330 -9.08 -8.10 7.80
C PHE A 330 -8.11 -8.44 8.91
N LEU A 331 -6.87 -8.84 8.58
CA LEU A 331 -5.96 -9.53 9.51
C LEU A 331 -4.83 -8.66 10.04
N ASP A 332 -4.31 -7.69 9.26
CA ASP A 332 -3.13 -6.89 9.60
C ASP A 332 -3.50 -5.46 9.96
N TYR A 333 -2.99 -4.97 11.10
CA TYR A 333 -3.22 -3.62 11.64
C TYR A 333 -1.90 -2.95 12.06
N GLY A 334 -0.79 -3.35 11.48
CA GLY A 334 0.53 -2.77 11.71
C GLY A 334 0.63 -1.32 11.26
N LEU A 335 -0.21 -0.90 10.30
CA LEU A 335 -0.28 0.48 9.81
C LEU A 335 -1.70 1.02 9.98
N VAL A 336 -1.92 1.81 11.02
CA VAL A 336 -3.20 2.50 11.26
C VAL A 336 -2.98 4.00 11.35
N LYS A 337 -3.69 4.74 10.49
CA LYS A 337 -3.68 6.21 10.49
C LYS A 337 -4.85 6.73 11.32
N ARG A 338 -4.57 7.72 12.15
CA ARG A 338 -5.57 8.49 12.90
C ARG A 338 -5.56 9.93 12.41
N TRP A 339 -6.70 10.39 11.95
CA TRP A 339 -6.88 11.76 11.47
C TRP A 339 -7.39 12.69 12.57
N THR A 340 -6.85 13.88 12.56
CA THR A 340 -7.38 15.01 13.32
C THR A 340 -8.57 15.64 12.59
N ARG A 341 -9.39 16.41 13.29
CA ARG A 341 -10.46 17.19 12.66
C ARG A 341 -9.94 18.12 11.56
N GLY A 342 -8.80 18.76 11.78
CA GLY A 342 -8.21 19.68 10.80
C GLY A 342 -7.83 19.03 9.47
N GLU A 343 -7.37 17.79 9.49
CA GLU A 343 -7.09 17.02 8.26
C GLU A 343 -8.39 16.76 7.48
N TRP A 344 -9.45 16.42 8.18
CA TRP A 344 -10.76 16.18 7.60
C TRP A 344 -11.41 17.44 7.04
N ASP A 345 -11.37 18.53 7.80
CA ASP A 345 -11.90 19.83 7.41
C ASP A 345 -11.20 20.40 6.16
N GLY A 346 -9.95 20.03 5.91
CA GLY A 346 -9.22 20.39 4.68
C GLY A 346 -9.64 19.56 3.46
N LEU A 347 -9.85 18.25 3.62
CA LEU A 347 -10.15 17.35 2.50
C LEU A 347 -11.60 17.46 2.03
N ARG A 348 -12.54 17.46 2.95
CA ARG A 348 -13.98 17.37 2.65
C ARG A 348 -14.46 18.44 1.65
N PRO A 349 -14.13 19.73 1.82
CA PRO A 349 -14.56 20.76 0.87
C PRO A 349 -14.00 20.55 -0.54
N THR A 350 -12.76 20.04 -0.64
CA THR A 350 -12.12 19.73 -1.93
C THR A 350 -12.85 18.57 -2.62
N MET A 351 -13.19 17.50 -1.89
CA MET A 351 -13.97 16.39 -2.43
C MET A 351 -15.38 16.84 -2.87
N ASP A 352 -16.03 17.68 -2.09
CA ASP A 352 -17.38 18.19 -2.42
C ASP A 352 -17.33 19.02 -3.72
N ALA A 353 -16.30 19.83 -3.95
CA ALA A 353 -16.12 20.60 -5.18
C ALA A 353 -15.97 19.70 -6.42
N ILE A 354 -15.37 18.50 -6.25
CA ILE A 354 -15.20 17.54 -7.36
C ILE A 354 -16.49 16.75 -7.58
N ILE A 355 -17.05 16.15 -6.53
CA ILE A 355 -18.08 15.10 -6.63
C ILE A 355 -19.48 15.68 -6.69
N ILE A 356 -19.73 16.76 -5.93
CA ILE A 356 -21.06 17.37 -5.75
C ILE A 356 -21.20 18.58 -6.66
N ASP A 357 -20.36 19.59 -6.45
CA ASP A 357 -20.46 20.89 -7.14
C ASP A 357 -19.99 20.79 -8.60
N ARG A 358 -18.99 19.97 -8.87
CA ARG A 358 -18.33 19.79 -10.19
C ARG A 358 -17.86 21.12 -10.77
N ASP A 359 -17.30 21.94 -9.90
CA ASP A 359 -16.92 23.31 -10.19
C ASP A 359 -15.39 23.48 -10.11
N PRO A 360 -14.70 23.71 -11.25
CA PRO A 360 -13.24 23.87 -11.31
C PRO A 360 -12.74 25.08 -10.51
N ASP A 361 -13.44 26.22 -10.55
CA ASP A 361 -13.02 27.45 -9.84
C ASP A 361 -13.14 27.27 -8.34
N LEU A 362 -14.24 26.63 -7.90
CA LEU A 362 -14.45 26.29 -6.50
C LEU A 362 -13.43 25.29 -6.00
N LEU A 363 -13.07 24.29 -6.81
CA LEU A 363 -12.02 23.32 -6.50
C LEU A 363 -10.69 24.01 -6.22
N VAL A 364 -10.23 24.86 -7.13
CA VAL A 364 -8.97 25.62 -6.99
C VAL A 364 -9.01 26.47 -5.71
N THR A 365 -10.10 27.21 -5.48
CA THR A 365 -10.26 28.02 -4.27
C THR A 365 -10.13 27.20 -3.00
N ARG A 366 -10.77 26.03 -2.94
CA ARG A 366 -10.71 25.14 -1.76
C ARG A 366 -9.35 24.48 -1.60
N MET A 367 -8.69 24.10 -2.68
CA MET A 367 -7.34 23.53 -2.66
C MET A 367 -6.30 24.53 -2.18
N GLU A 368 -6.39 25.79 -2.61
CA GLU A 368 -5.52 26.86 -2.10
C GLU A 368 -5.77 27.12 -0.59
N ALA A 369 -7.04 27.19 -0.18
CA ALA A 369 -7.39 27.40 1.22
C ALA A 369 -6.92 26.26 2.14
N SER A 370 -6.90 25.01 1.64
CA SER A 370 -6.43 23.81 2.37
C SER A 370 -4.93 23.58 2.24
N GLY A 371 -4.23 24.37 1.43
CA GLY A 371 -2.79 24.23 1.19
C GLY A 371 -2.39 23.07 0.27
N PHE A 372 -3.34 22.44 -0.44
CA PHE A 372 -3.06 21.40 -1.44
C PHE A 372 -2.50 21.97 -2.75
N LEU A 373 -2.79 23.24 -3.01
CA LEU A 373 -2.28 23.96 -4.16
C LEU A 373 -1.65 25.26 -3.69
N ARG A 374 -0.53 25.66 -4.28
CA ARG A 374 0.16 26.92 -3.92
C ARG A 374 -0.64 28.10 -4.45
N SER A 375 -0.88 29.11 -3.61
CA SER A 375 -1.60 30.31 -4.03
C SER A 375 -0.82 31.09 -5.10
N GLY A 376 -1.56 31.68 -6.04
CA GLY A 376 -0.97 32.48 -7.11
C GLY A 376 -0.26 31.66 -8.19
N HIS A 377 -0.59 30.39 -8.34
CA HIS A 377 0.01 29.48 -9.30
C HIS A 377 -0.25 29.81 -10.78
N GLY A 378 -1.34 30.56 -11.09
CA GLY A 378 -1.69 30.97 -12.45
C GLY A 378 -2.14 29.84 -13.39
N LEU A 379 -2.50 28.67 -12.84
CA LEU A 379 -3.01 27.54 -13.62
C LEU A 379 -4.47 27.75 -14.03
N ASP A 380 -4.84 27.19 -15.19
CA ASP A 380 -6.23 27.09 -15.60
C ASP A 380 -7.01 26.16 -14.64
N PRO A 381 -8.11 26.64 -14.02
CA PRO A 381 -8.95 25.81 -13.14
C PRO A 381 -9.45 24.53 -13.81
N ALA A 382 -9.77 24.57 -15.11
CA ALA A 382 -10.20 23.39 -15.86
C ALA A 382 -9.09 22.33 -15.94
N LEU A 383 -7.83 22.74 -16.13
CA LEU A 383 -6.69 21.84 -16.14
C LEU A 383 -6.44 21.21 -14.77
N VAL A 384 -6.57 21.99 -13.70
CA VAL A 384 -6.47 21.50 -12.31
C VAL A 384 -7.57 20.48 -12.04
N TYR A 385 -8.81 20.80 -12.44
CA TYR A 385 -9.95 19.92 -12.24
C TYR A 385 -9.78 18.60 -13.00
N ASP A 386 -9.37 18.63 -14.26
CA ASP A 386 -9.14 17.43 -15.08
C ASP A 386 -8.12 16.48 -14.44
N TYR A 387 -7.02 17.03 -13.92
CA TYR A 387 -6.02 16.24 -13.20
C TYR A 387 -6.52 15.69 -11.87
N VAL A 388 -7.02 16.57 -10.98
CA VAL A 388 -7.35 16.21 -9.60
C VAL A 388 -8.60 15.32 -9.53
N SER A 389 -9.55 15.46 -10.47
CA SER A 389 -10.75 14.64 -10.53
C SER A 389 -10.52 13.25 -11.11
N SER A 390 -9.39 12.98 -11.76
CA SER A 390 -9.13 11.69 -12.42
C SER A 390 -9.25 10.47 -11.49
N PRO A 391 -8.75 10.47 -10.23
CA PRO A 391 -8.97 9.39 -9.27
C PRO A 391 -10.41 9.30 -8.75
N TYR A 392 -11.18 10.39 -8.88
CA TYR A 392 -12.57 10.46 -8.42
C TYR A 392 -13.59 10.04 -9.47
N THR A 393 -13.15 9.65 -10.68
CA THR A 393 -14.01 9.17 -11.77
C THR A 393 -15.08 8.16 -11.31
N PRO A 394 -14.80 7.19 -10.39
CA PRO A 394 -15.81 6.27 -9.88
C PRO A 394 -17.00 6.95 -9.18
N TYR A 395 -16.82 8.16 -8.70
CA TYR A 395 -17.82 8.94 -7.97
C TYR A 395 -18.49 10.02 -8.81
N LEU A 396 -18.14 10.13 -10.11
CA LEU A 396 -18.71 11.12 -11.03
C LEU A 396 -19.86 10.58 -11.87
N SER A 397 -20.14 9.29 -11.80
CA SER A 397 -21.24 8.60 -12.50
C SER A 397 -22.16 7.89 -11.51
N ASP A 398 -23.38 7.52 -11.99
CA ASP A 398 -24.37 6.82 -11.14
C ASP A 398 -23.92 5.37 -10.85
N GLU A 399 -23.27 4.72 -11.81
CA GLU A 399 -22.61 3.42 -11.65
C GLU A 399 -21.23 3.45 -12.29
N PHE A 400 -20.29 2.74 -11.69
CA PHE A 400 -18.95 2.59 -12.23
C PHE A 400 -18.42 1.17 -12.00
N THR A 401 -17.66 0.66 -12.95
CA THR A 401 -16.94 -0.60 -12.82
C THR A 401 -15.45 -0.32 -12.70
N PHE A 402 -14.84 -0.66 -11.57
CA PHE A 402 -13.40 -0.63 -11.44
C PHE A 402 -12.79 -1.67 -12.37
N THR A 403 -11.79 -1.27 -13.16
CA THR A 403 -11.06 -2.16 -14.06
C THR A 403 -9.55 -1.93 -13.95
N ARG A 404 -8.75 -2.92 -14.35
CA ARG A 404 -7.29 -2.73 -14.43
C ARG A 404 -6.91 -1.67 -15.47
N GLU A 405 -7.66 -1.57 -16.55
CA GLU A 405 -7.44 -0.57 -17.61
C GLU A 405 -7.60 0.84 -17.03
N TRP A 406 -8.73 1.12 -16.34
CA TRP A 406 -8.94 2.40 -15.67
C TRP A 406 -7.84 2.74 -14.67
N MET A 407 -7.42 1.77 -13.85
CA MET A 407 -6.33 1.96 -12.90
C MET A 407 -5.03 2.37 -13.60
N ARG A 408 -4.66 1.65 -14.66
CA ARG A 408 -3.45 1.92 -15.43
C ARG A 408 -3.49 3.31 -16.06
N ASP A 409 -4.60 3.66 -16.69
CA ASP A 409 -4.77 4.95 -17.35
C ASP A 409 -4.71 6.10 -16.34
N THR A 410 -5.38 5.96 -15.20
CA THR A 410 -5.40 6.99 -14.15
C THR A 410 -4.03 7.17 -13.49
N ILE A 411 -3.33 6.09 -13.18
CA ILE A 411 -1.95 6.15 -12.67
C ILE A 411 -1.03 6.79 -13.71
N GLY A 412 -1.23 6.47 -15.00
CA GLY A 412 -0.52 7.10 -16.10
C GLY A 412 -0.66 8.62 -16.12
N VAL A 413 -1.87 9.14 -15.93
CA VAL A 413 -2.13 10.59 -15.83
C VAL A 413 -1.44 11.22 -14.62
N ILE A 414 -1.53 10.58 -13.45
CA ILE A 414 -1.02 11.14 -12.18
C ILE A 414 0.51 11.26 -12.17
N PHE A 415 1.21 10.31 -12.80
CA PHE A 415 2.68 10.31 -12.80
C PHE A 415 3.30 10.89 -14.08
N ASP A 416 2.52 11.39 -15.02
CA ASP A 416 3.03 12.01 -16.25
C ASP A 416 3.44 13.47 -16.03
N VAL A 417 4.58 13.67 -15.36
CA VAL A 417 5.14 15.01 -15.08
C VAL A 417 5.57 15.77 -16.36
N GLN A 418 5.71 15.10 -17.50
CA GLN A 418 6.05 15.71 -18.79
C GLN A 418 4.84 15.90 -19.70
N GLY A 419 3.69 15.39 -19.29
CA GLY A 419 2.43 15.50 -20.00
C GLY A 419 1.72 16.84 -19.78
N PRO A 420 0.48 16.94 -20.26
CA PRO A 420 -0.30 18.18 -20.19
C PRO A 420 -0.53 18.66 -18.76
N HIS A 421 -0.54 17.76 -17.77
CA HIS A 421 -0.76 18.07 -16.36
C HIS A 421 0.53 18.37 -15.57
N GLY A 422 1.71 18.31 -16.20
CA GLY A 422 2.98 18.61 -15.55
C GLY A 422 2.98 19.91 -14.74
N PRO A 423 2.47 21.04 -15.27
CA PRO A 423 2.36 22.30 -14.54
C PRO A 423 1.50 22.20 -13.26
N VAL A 424 0.47 21.37 -13.24
CA VAL A 424 -0.37 21.13 -12.06
C VAL A 424 0.43 20.35 -11.01
N ILE A 425 1.10 19.27 -11.43
CA ILE A 425 1.89 18.39 -10.55
C ILE A 425 2.97 19.19 -9.82
N GLU A 426 3.64 20.13 -10.50
CA GLU A 426 4.68 20.96 -9.91
C GLU A 426 4.16 21.94 -8.84
N GLN A 427 2.89 22.31 -8.88
CA GLN A 427 2.28 23.26 -7.94
C GLN A 427 1.50 22.58 -6.81
N LEU A 428 1.27 21.26 -6.92
CA LEU A 428 0.64 20.50 -5.85
C LEU A 428 1.54 20.48 -4.59
N ASN A 429 0.89 20.56 -3.45
CA ASN A 429 1.51 20.47 -2.15
C ASN A 429 0.71 19.49 -1.28
N MET A 430 0.96 18.19 -1.49
CA MET A 430 0.28 17.15 -0.72
C MET A 430 0.86 17.08 0.70
N PRO A 431 0.09 17.40 1.76
CA PRO A 431 0.55 17.21 3.12
C PRO A 431 0.91 15.73 3.39
N PRO A 432 1.98 15.43 4.12
CA PRO A 432 2.41 14.05 4.40
C PRO A 432 1.32 13.16 5.03
N SER A 433 0.41 13.75 5.78
CA SER A 433 -0.72 13.04 6.39
C SER A 433 -1.70 12.42 5.39
N PHE A 434 -1.71 12.91 4.13
CA PHE A 434 -2.61 12.41 3.06
C PHE A 434 -1.97 11.29 2.22
N VAL A 435 -0.65 11.09 2.30
CA VAL A 435 0.04 10.03 1.55
C VAL A 435 -0.52 8.64 1.90
N ILE A 436 -0.88 8.43 3.17
CA ILE A 436 -1.47 7.15 3.61
C ILE A 436 -2.92 7.01 3.11
N LEU A 437 -3.68 8.11 3.05
CA LEU A 437 -5.02 8.08 2.45
C LEU A 437 -4.94 7.69 0.97
N ASP A 438 -4.06 8.31 0.20
CA ASP A 438 -3.85 7.98 -1.21
C ASP A 438 -3.51 6.49 -1.36
N ARG A 439 -2.65 5.96 -0.50
CA ARG A 439 -2.35 4.53 -0.48
C ARG A 439 -3.60 3.67 -0.27
N VAL A 440 -4.49 4.08 0.65
CA VAL A 440 -5.74 3.34 0.89
C VAL A 440 -6.66 3.42 -0.33
N VAL A 441 -6.83 4.61 -0.90
CA VAL A 441 -7.68 4.81 -2.09
C VAL A 441 -7.18 3.97 -3.26
N TRP A 442 -5.88 4.04 -3.55
CA TRP A 442 -5.29 3.29 -4.66
C TRP A 442 -5.26 1.78 -4.42
N GLY A 443 -4.89 1.35 -3.21
CA GLY A 443 -4.85 -0.07 -2.88
C GLY A 443 -6.23 -0.73 -2.91
N VAL A 444 -7.25 -0.06 -2.37
CA VAL A 444 -8.64 -0.52 -2.47
C VAL A 444 -9.08 -0.56 -3.94
N SER A 445 -8.82 0.51 -4.71
CA SER A 445 -9.19 0.57 -6.12
C SER A 445 -8.52 -0.53 -6.95
N ALA A 446 -7.26 -0.89 -6.64
CA ALA A 446 -6.57 -1.99 -7.29
C ALA A 446 -7.24 -3.35 -7.02
N ILE A 447 -7.65 -3.59 -5.77
CA ILE A 447 -8.39 -4.82 -5.41
C ILE A 447 -9.74 -4.85 -6.14
N LEU A 448 -10.47 -3.73 -6.14
CA LEU A 448 -11.75 -3.61 -6.83
C LEU A 448 -11.59 -3.82 -8.34
N GLY A 449 -10.52 -3.30 -8.93
CA GLY A 449 -10.19 -3.50 -10.34
C GLY A 449 -9.91 -4.96 -10.70
N LYS A 450 -9.26 -5.71 -9.79
CA LYS A 450 -9.02 -7.16 -9.96
C LYS A 450 -10.29 -7.99 -9.82
N LEU A 451 -11.28 -7.50 -9.08
CA LEU A 451 -12.60 -8.12 -8.91
C LEU A 451 -13.61 -7.65 -9.98
N GLU A 452 -13.25 -6.68 -10.81
CA GLU A 452 -14.17 -5.99 -11.73
C GLU A 452 -15.43 -5.51 -11.00
N ALA A 453 -15.22 -4.89 -9.83
CA ALA A 453 -16.31 -4.52 -8.92
C ALA A 453 -17.11 -3.36 -9.52
N LYS A 454 -18.43 -3.55 -9.62
CA LYS A 454 -19.41 -2.61 -10.14
C LYS A 454 -20.42 -2.26 -9.07
N ALA A 455 -20.62 -0.95 -8.79
CA ALA A 455 -21.61 -0.49 -7.84
C ALA A 455 -21.94 1.00 -8.07
N PRO A 456 -22.99 1.54 -7.39
CA PRO A 456 -23.30 2.96 -7.37
C PRO A 456 -22.41 3.71 -6.36
N TRP A 457 -21.08 3.75 -6.63
CA TRP A 457 -20.06 4.23 -5.68
C TRP A 457 -20.31 5.66 -5.20
N ARG A 458 -20.86 6.53 -6.08
CA ARG A 458 -21.22 7.89 -5.71
C ARG A 458 -22.31 7.90 -4.62
N ALA A 459 -23.39 7.17 -4.83
CA ALA A 459 -24.48 7.10 -3.86
C ALA A 459 -24.01 6.48 -2.55
N MET A 460 -23.18 5.43 -2.61
CA MET A 460 -22.57 4.81 -1.44
C MET A 460 -21.64 5.78 -0.69
N LEU A 461 -20.83 6.60 -1.40
CA LEU A 461 -19.99 7.60 -0.73
C LEU A 461 -20.83 8.64 0.01
N LEU A 462 -21.96 9.07 -0.56
CA LEU A 462 -22.86 10.02 0.07
C LEU A 462 -23.54 9.49 1.34
N GLU A 463 -23.65 8.16 1.52
CA GLU A 463 -24.10 7.56 2.79
C GLU A 463 -23.18 7.99 3.95
N TYR A 464 -21.86 8.05 3.72
CA TYR A 464 -20.87 8.40 4.75
C TYR A 464 -20.60 9.89 4.86
N THR A 465 -20.67 10.61 3.76
CA THR A 465 -20.29 12.02 3.70
C THR A 465 -21.45 12.99 3.76
N GLY A 466 -22.62 12.64 3.24
CA GLY A 466 -23.80 13.52 3.11
C GLY A 466 -25.01 13.06 3.89
N GLY A 467 -24.95 11.91 4.60
CA GLY A 467 -26.11 11.33 5.27
C GLY A 467 -27.17 10.83 4.28
N GLY A 468 -26.77 10.43 3.07
CA GLY A 468 -27.64 9.83 2.06
C GLY A 468 -28.26 8.51 2.55
N PRO A 469 -29.40 8.07 1.94
CA PRO A 469 -29.96 6.78 2.25
C PRO A 469 -29.04 5.64 1.78
N PRO A 470 -29.15 4.43 2.37
CA PRO A 470 -28.43 3.27 1.88
C PRO A 470 -28.67 3.03 0.39
N ALA A 471 -27.59 2.91 -0.38
CA ALA A 471 -27.65 2.75 -1.84
C ALA A 471 -27.73 1.28 -2.28
N THR A 472 -27.45 0.33 -1.36
CA THR A 472 -27.42 -1.11 -1.62
C THR A 472 -28.01 -1.88 -0.43
N ASP A 473 -28.27 -3.19 -0.63
CA ASP A 473 -28.71 -4.08 0.45
C ASP A 473 -27.65 -4.19 1.56
N LEU A 474 -26.36 -4.18 1.20
CA LEU A 474 -25.27 -4.19 2.18
C LEU A 474 -25.25 -2.89 2.98
N GLY A 475 -25.47 -1.74 2.32
CA GLY A 475 -25.62 -0.46 2.98
C GLY A 475 -26.80 -0.41 3.94
N ALA A 476 -27.94 -0.99 3.57
CA ALA A 476 -29.09 -1.10 4.45
C ALA A 476 -28.80 -1.97 5.69
N ALA A 477 -28.13 -3.10 5.51
CA ALA A 477 -27.71 -3.98 6.59
C ALA A 477 -26.71 -3.29 7.53
N GLU A 478 -25.73 -2.57 6.97
CA GLU A 478 -24.76 -1.79 7.74
C GLU A 478 -25.43 -0.66 8.53
N ALA A 479 -26.36 0.07 7.92
CA ALA A 479 -27.13 1.13 8.59
C ALA A 479 -27.97 0.57 9.76
N ALA A 480 -28.62 -0.60 9.57
CA ALA A 480 -29.35 -1.28 10.62
C ALA A 480 -28.43 -1.72 11.76
N TRP A 481 -27.25 -2.23 11.46
CA TRP A 481 -26.25 -2.59 12.47
C TRP A 481 -25.77 -1.36 13.25
N PHE A 482 -25.53 -0.21 12.61
CA PHE A 482 -25.17 1.03 13.30
C PHE A 482 -26.27 1.53 14.23
N ALA A 483 -27.55 1.40 13.83
CA ALA A 483 -28.68 1.83 14.65
C ALA A 483 -28.78 1.08 16.00
N THR A 484 -28.14 -0.10 16.11
CA THR A 484 -28.10 -0.90 17.35
C THR A 484 -26.94 -0.55 18.26
N ARG A 485 -26.02 0.34 17.84
CA ARG A 485 -24.80 0.68 18.57
C ARG A 485 -24.89 2.07 19.22
N PRO A 486 -24.28 2.23 20.41
CA PRO A 486 -24.20 3.56 21.00
C PRO A 486 -23.37 4.47 20.08
N VAL A 487 -23.83 5.70 19.92
CA VAL A 487 -23.07 6.76 19.24
C VAL A 487 -21.86 7.08 20.13
N HIS A 488 -20.66 6.76 19.67
CA HIS A 488 -19.41 7.14 20.34
C HIS A 488 -18.87 8.45 19.78
#